data_8256138b960851642a200fb8bdf7b690
#
_entry.id   8256138b960851642a200fb8bdf7b690
#
_cell.length_a   1.000
_cell.length_b   1.000
_cell.length_c   1.000
_cell.angle_alpha   90.00
_cell.angle_beta   90.00
_cell.angle_gamma   90.00
#
_symmetry.space_group_name_H-M   'P 1'
#
loop_
_entity.id
_entity.type
_entity.pdbx_description
1 polymer ?
#
loop_
_entity_poly.entity_id
_entity_poly.type
_entity_poly.pdbx_seq_one_letter_code
_entity_poly.pdbx_strand_id
1 'polypeptide(L)'
;MQASPIVLTTLAGLSTGLGGALAALAKPSETMLAASAGFAGGVMLTASLADLMPEALEFYSGYLQPLPCGGAIVTLLALGMLTAGLLGRLLPEETELAAKYGQNTARTKAMRTALITGTALLLHNFPEGVLTLFAGTADPALGLRTALAIALHNIPEGLAVAVPFAYATNSRAKGALAASVSGLAEPAGALVALFLFRSLFTPGFLTGTMVLVAGIMIWVALAQLLPTAFVPAHRLPGIVGAAAGCLLMLLGIAALP
;
A
#
# COMPACT_ATOMS: atom_id res chain seq x y z
N MET A 1 7.06 29.70 -3.17
CA MET A 1 6.92 28.87 -4.39
C MET A 1 6.07 27.68 -4.02
N GLN A 2 4.91 27.52 -4.65
CA GLN A 2 4.06 26.33 -4.46
C GLN A 2 4.68 25.16 -5.24
N ALA A 3 4.76 23.98 -4.62
CA ALA A 3 5.27 22.80 -5.30
C ALA A 3 4.28 22.38 -6.42
N SER A 4 4.81 22.01 -7.57
CA SER A 4 4.00 21.47 -8.68
C SER A 4 3.33 20.16 -8.24
N PRO A 5 2.06 19.88 -8.61
CA PRO A 5 1.38 18.62 -8.29
C PRO A 5 2.18 17.37 -8.68
N ILE A 6 2.89 17.40 -9.81
CA ILE A 6 3.80 16.31 -10.23
C ILE A 6 4.96 16.12 -9.24
N VAL A 7 5.50 17.22 -8.71
CA VAL A 7 6.58 17.12 -7.69
C VAL A 7 6.03 16.51 -6.41
N LEU A 8 4.83 16.90 -5.96
CA LEU A 8 4.18 16.32 -4.78
C LEU A 8 3.96 14.82 -4.92
N THR A 9 3.39 14.38 -6.06
CA THR A 9 3.21 12.96 -6.37
C THR A 9 4.54 12.20 -6.41
N THR A 10 5.57 12.80 -7.02
CA THR A 10 6.90 12.16 -7.08
C THR A 10 7.50 11.99 -5.69
N LEU A 11 7.36 12.99 -4.83
CA LEU A 11 7.86 12.92 -3.44
C LEU A 11 7.08 11.87 -2.62
N ALA A 12 5.76 11.78 -2.82
CA ALA A 12 4.95 10.75 -2.19
C ALA A 12 5.42 9.35 -2.63
N GLY A 13 5.58 9.08 -3.91
CA GLY A 13 6.10 7.80 -4.40
C GLY A 13 7.53 7.48 -3.96
N LEU A 14 8.40 8.48 -3.87
CA LEU A 14 9.75 8.29 -3.35
C LEU A 14 9.78 7.88 -1.87
N SER A 15 8.73 8.18 -1.10
CA SER A 15 8.64 7.75 0.31
C SER A 15 8.52 6.23 0.45
N THR A 16 7.95 5.50 -0.53
CA THR A 16 8.01 4.03 -0.60
C THR A 16 9.47 3.56 -0.72
N GLY A 17 10.25 4.23 -1.57
CA GLY A 17 11.69 3.98 -1.69
C GLY A 17 12.45 4.29 -0.40
N LEU A 18 12.05 5.34 0.34
CA LEU A 18 12.61 5.64 1.67
C LEU A 18 12.35 4.50 2.65
N GLY A 19 11.14 3.92 2.68
CA GLY A 19 10.83 2.71 3.44
C GLY A 19 11.76 1.56 3.07
N GLY A 20 12.01 1.36 1.78
CA GLY A 20 12.99 0.39 1.28
C GLY A 20 14.42 0.66 1.75
N ALA A 21 14.85 1.92 1.75
CA ALA A 21 16.17 2.34 2.24
C ALA A 21 16.31 2.11 3.76
N LEU A 22 15.27 2.41 4.54
CA LEU A 22 15.22 2.12 5.97
C LEU A 22 15.35 0.62 6.25
N ALA A 23 14.66 -0.23 5.48
CA ALA A 23 14.80 -1.68 5.57
C ALA A 23 16.25 -2.14 5.32
N ALA A 24 17.01 -1.44 4.47
CA ALA A 24 18.38 -1.78 4.14
C ALA A 24 19.39 -1.45 5.25
N LEU A 25 19.02 -0.68 6.27
CA LEU A 25 19.91 -0.35 7.41
C LEU A 25 20.15 -1.55 8.33
N ALA A 26 19.20 -2.48 8.41
CA ALA A 26 19.29 -3.67 9.26
C ALA A 26 19.53 -4.95 8.45
N LYS A 27 20.07 -5.99 9.12
CA LYS A 27 20.17 -7.33 8.51
C LYS A 27 18.79 -7.98 8.51
N PRO A 28 18.35 -8.52 7.37
CA PRO A 28 17.06 -9.23 7.31
C PRO A 28 17.06 -10.42 8.28
N SER A 29 16.00 -10.53 9.09
CA SER A 29 15.78 -11.60 10.04
C SER A 29 14.29 -11.95 10.10
N GLU A 30 13.95 -13.12 10.64
CA GLU A 30 12.55 -13.52 10.80
C GLU A 30 11.80 -12.60 11.79
N THR A 31 12.49 -12.12 12.82
CA THR A 31 11.94 -11.11 13.75
C THR A 31 11.62 -9.80 13.03
N MET A 32 12.54 -9.31 12.18
CA MET A 32 12.31 -8.11 11.38
C MET A 32 11.19 -8.32 10.36
N LEU A 33 11.12 -9.50 9.75
CA LEU A 33 10.05 -9.88 8.82
C LEU A 33 8.68 -9.83 9.51
N ALA A 34 8.56 -10.43 10.70
CA ALA A 34 7.32 -10.40 11.48
C ALA A 34 6.94 -8.98 11.92
N ALA A 35 7.90 -8.22 12.46
CA ALA A 35 7.66 -6.86 12.93
C ALA A 35 7.25 -5.90 11.80
N SER A 36 7.95 -5.93 10.66
CA SER A 36 7.64 -5.08 9.51
C SER A 36 6.32 -5.47 8.84
N ALA A 37 6.02 -6.77 8.75
CA ALA A 37 4.74 -7.24 8.22
C ALA A 37 3.58 -6.81 9.13
N GLY A 38 3.75 -6.90 10.45
CA GLY A 38 2.76 -6.39 11.41
C GLY A 38 2.57 -4.88 11.24
N PHE A 39 3.66 -4.12 11.22
CA PHE A 39 3.63 -2.67 11.11
C PHE A 39 2.91 -2.20 9.84
N ALA A 40 3.29 -2.73 8.69
CA ALA A 40 2.63 -2.39 7.44
C ALA A 40 1.17 -2.86 7.38
N GLY A 41 0.87 -4.08 7.87
CA GLY A 41 -0.51 -4.57 7.97
C GLY A 41 -1.39 -3.70 8.85
N GLY A 42 -0.86 -3.21 9.98
CA GLY A 42 -1.55 -2.26 10.86
C GLY A 42 -1.82 -0.92 10.18
N VAL A 43 -0.82 -0.35 9.50
CA VAL A 43 -0.99 0.90 8.72
C VAL A 43 -2.03 0.72 7.63
N MET A 44 -1.92 -0.31 6.78
CA MET A 44 -2.82 -0.56 5.65
C MET A 44 -4.27 -0.75 6.10
N LEU A 45 -4.51 -1.54 7.17
CA LEU A 45 -5.87 -1.72 7.70
C LEU A 45 -6.45 -0.42 8.25
N THR A 46 -5.64 0.35 8.98
CA THR A 46 -6.09 1.62 9.57
C THR A 46 -6.35 2.65 8.48
N ALA A 47 -5.48 2.79 7.49
CA ALA A 47 -5.69 3.66 6.34
C ALA A 47 -6.98 3.29 5.59
N SER A 48 -7.18 2.00 5.29
CA SER A 48 -8.37 1.56 4.59
C SER A 48 -9.67 1.82 5.36
N LEU A 49 -9.70 1.51 6.67
CA LEU A 49 -10.93 1.52 7.46
C LEU A 49 -11.23 2.85 8.15
N ALA A 50 -10.19 3.61 8.54
CA ALA A 50 -10.36 4.84 9.31
C ALA A 50 -10.14 6.11 8.50
N ASP A 51 -9.64 6.01 7.25
CA ASP A 51 -9.40 7.13 6.34
C ASP A 51 -10.22 6.96 5.06
N LEU A 52 -9.86 6.04 4.19
CA LEU A 52 -10.48 5.88 2.87
C LEU A 52 -11.98 5.52 2.94
N MET A 53 -12.40 4.70 3.89
CA MET A 53 -13.79 4.29 4.00
C MET A 53 -14.73 5.41 4.49
N PRO A 54 -14.40 6.17 5.55
CA PRO A 54 -15.20 7.32 5.97
C PRO A 54 -15.32 8.38 4.87
N GLU A 55 -14.23 8.71 4.17
CA GLU A 55 -14.23 9.66 3.05
C GLU A 55 -15.17 9.19 1.92
N ALA A 56 -15.09 7.92 1.54
CA ALA A 56 -15.97 7.36 0.53
C ALA A 56 -17.44 7.34 0.95
N LEU A 57 -17.71 7.04 2.23
CA LEU A 57 -19.05 7.06 2.77
C LEU A 57 -19.63 8.48 2.76
N GLU A 58 -18.86 9.48 3.16
CA GLU A 58 -19.25 10.88 3.10
C GLU A 58 -19.57 11.30 1.67
N PHE A 59 -18.67 11.01 0.72
CA PHE A 59 -18.86 11.32 -0.69
C PHE A 59 -20.14 10.69 -1.25
N TYR A 60 -20.30 9.37 -1.12
CA TYR A 60 -21.45 8.69 -1.73
C TYR A 60 -22.79 8.96 -1.03
N SER A 61 -22.79 9.25 0.27
CA SER A 61 -24.01 9.62 1.00
C SER A 61 -24.60 10.95 0.51
N GLY A 62 -23.78 11.82 -0.10
CA GLY A 62 -24.24 13.04 -0.75
C GLY A 62 -25.03 12.82 -2.05
N TYR A 63 -24.94 11.63 -2.65
CA TYR A 63 -25.54 11.33 -3.96
C TYR A 63 -26.47 10.11 -3.94
N LEU A 64 -26.31 9.20 -2.99
CA LEU A 64 -27.02 7.94 -2.92
C LEU A 64 -27.81 7.80 -1.62
N GLN A 65 -28.94 7.08 -1.70
CA GLN A 65 -29.67 6.63 -0.51
C GLN A 65 -28.81 5.63 0.29
N PRO A 66 -29.04 5.46 1.60
CA PRO A 66 -28.17 4.64 2.48
C PRO A 66 -27.92 3.21 1.98
N LEU A 67 -28.96 2.53 1.48
CA LEU A 67 -28.83 1.15 1.01
C LEU A 67 -28.01 1.02 -0.28
N PRO A 68 -28.26 1.80 -1.37
CA PRO A 68 -27.40 1.83 -2.54
C PRO A 68 -25.98 2.30 -2.23
N CYS A 69 -25.79 3.26 -1.32
CA CYS A 69 -24.48 3.72 -0.89
C CYS A 69 -23.67 2.58 -0.26
N GLY A 70 -24.21 1.91 0.74
CA GLY A 70 -23.56 0.76 1.36
C GLY A 70 -23.31 -0.38 0.36
N GLY A 71 -24.24 -0.64 -0.53
CA GLY A 71 -24.10 -1.65 -1.59
C GLY A 71 -22.95 -1.33 -2.55
N ALA A 72 -22.80 -0.09 -2.99
CA ALA A 72 -21.71 0.35 -3.87
C ALA A 72 -20.34 0.17 -3.19
N ILE A 73 -20.22 0.63 -1.95
CA ILE A 73 -18.98 0.53 -1.16
C ILE A 73 -18.59 -0.93 -0.96
N VAL A 74 -19.49 -1.77 -0.48
CA VAL A 74 -19.23 -3.21 -0.24
C VAL A 74 -18.84 -3.92 -1.54
N THR A 75 -19.51 -3.58 -2.66
CA THR A 75 -19.19 -4.18 -3.97
C THR A 75 -17.79 -3.78 -4.43
N LEU A 76 -17.41 -2.51 -4.34
CA LEU A 76 -16.09 -2.03 -4.72
C LEU A 76 -14.99 -2.62 -3.84
N LEU A 77 -15.21 -2.70 -2.52
CA LEU A 77 -14.28 -3.39 -1.61
C LEU A 77 -14.10 -4.85 -2.00
N ALA A 78 -15.20 -5.57 -2.22
CA ALA A 78 -15.16 -6.98 -2.61
C ALA A 78 -14.44 -7.18 -3.94
N LEU A 79 -14.64 -6.29 -4.92
CA LEU A 79 -13.91 -6.30 -6.19
C LEU A 79 -12.41 -6.06 -5.99
N GLY A 80 -12.03 -5.13 -5.12
CA GLY A 80 -10.62 -4.90 -4.76
C GLY A 80 -9.98 -6.13 -4.11
N MET A 81 -10.65 -6.72 -3.13
CA MET A 81 -10.18 -7.96 -2.49
C MET A 81 -10.07 -9.12 -3.50
N LEU A 82 -11.06 -9.27 -4.38
CA LEU A 82 -11.04 -10.28 -5.44
C LEU A 82 -9.88 -10.06 -6.42
N THR A 83 -9.64 -8.80 -6.82
CA THR A 83 -8.53 -8.42 -7.70
C THR A 83 -7.20 -8.84 -7.10
N ALA A 84 -6.95 -8.50 -5.81
CA ALA A 84 -5.73 -8.89 -5.11
C ALA A 84 -5.61 -10.41 -4.95
N GLY A 85 -6.71 -11.11 -4.66
CA GLY A 85 -6.75 -12.56 -4.56
C GLY A 85 -6.46 -13.27 -5.89
N LEU A 86 -7.02 -12.78 -7.00
CA LEU A 86 -6.74 -13.30 -8.34
C LEU A 86 -5.30 -13.03 -8.76
N LEU A 87 -4.80 -11.83 -8.49
CA LEU A 87 -3.40 -11.48 -8.73
C LEU A 87 -2.45 -12.44 -8.02
N GLY A 88 -2.73 -12.77 -6.75
CA GLY A 88 -1.94 -13.73 -5.98
C GLY A 88 -1.91 -15.15 -6.59
N ARG A 89 -2.92 -15.52 -7.41
CA ARG A 89 -2.96 -16.79 -8.15
C ARG A 89 -2.16 -16.75 -9.45
N LEU A 90 -1.92 -15.56 -10.01
CA LEU A 90 -1.11 -15.38 -11.23
C LEU A 90 0.39 -15.33 -10.94
N LEU A 91 0.77 -15.13 -9.67
CA LEU A 91 2.15 -15.07 -9.26
C LEU A 91 2.69 -16.48 -8.94
N PRO A 92 4.03 -16.70 -9.07
CA PRO A 92 4.64 -18.01 -8.84
C PRO A 92 4.27 -18.62 -7.50
N GLU A 93 3.97 -19.91 -7.49
CA GLU A 93 3.69 -20.65 -6.26
C GLU A 93 4.96 -20.93 -5.45
N GLU A 94 4.79 -21.31 -4.17
CA GLU A 94 5.92 -21.65 -3.31
C GLU A 94 6.76 -22.79 -3.87
N THR A 95 6.15 -23.75 -4.54
CA THR A 95 6.84 -24.89 -5.21
C THR A 95 7.76 -24.44 -6.32
N GLU A 96 7.33 -23.50 -7.16
CA GLU A 96 8.13 -22.94 -8.24
C GLU A 96 9.27 -22.06 -7.69
N LEU A 97 8.97 -21.27 -6.65
CA LEU A 97 9.97 -20.45 -5.98
C LEU A 97 11.00 -21.31 -5.24
N ALA A 98 10.58 -22.46 -4.65
CA ALA A 98 11.49 -23.39 -4.00
C ALA A 98 12.49 -24.01 -4.99
N ALA A 99 12.05 -24.30 -6.21
CA ALA A 99 12.95 -24.79 -7.27
C ALA A 99 14.03 -23.76 -7.64
N LYS A 100 13.71 -22.47 -7.59
CA LYS A 100 14.61 -21.37 -7.96
C LYS A 100 15.50 -20.86 -6.81
N TYR A 101 14.96 -20.78 -5.59
CA TYR A 101 15.62 -20.17 -4.43
C TYR A 101 16.04 -21.19 -3.35
N GLY A 102 15.86 -22.49 -3.61
CA GLY A 102 16.17 -23.58 -2.69
C GLY A 102 15.00 -23.91 -1.76
N GLN A 103 15.10 -25.07 -1.10
CA GLN A 103 14.02 -25.63 -0.26
C GLN A 103 13.88 -24.98 1.13
N ASN A 104 14.42 -23.76 1.32
CA ASN A 104 14.20 -23.03 2.56
C ASN A 104 12.80 -22.41 2.57
N THR A 105 11.87 -23.09 3.23
CA THR A 105 10.44 -22.72 3.26
C THR A 105 10.20 -21.27 3.72
N ALA A 106 10.98 -20.77 4.70
CA ALA A 106 10.85 -19.39 5.17
C ALA A 106 11.20 -18.36 4.10
N ARG A 107 12.30 -18.59 3.35
CA ARG A 107 12.71 -17.72 2.25
C ARG A 107 11.73 -17.75 1.08
N THR A 108 11.22 -18.92 0.76
CA THR A 108 10.23 -19.10 -0.32
C THR A 108 8.93 -18.38 0.00
N LYS A 109 8.43 -18.51 1.23
CA LYS A 109 7.25 -17.77 1.70
C LYS A 109 7.49 -16.26 1.69
N ALA A 110 8.65 -15.81 2.19
CA ALA A 110 9.00 -14.39 2.17
C ALA A 110 9.06 -13.83 0.73
N MET A 111 9.62 -14.58 -0.23
CA MET A 111 9.63 -14.17 -1.63
C MET A 111 8.20 -14.06 -2.19
N ARG A 112 7.35 -15.04 -1.92
CA ARG A 112 5.95 -15.01 -2.35
C ARG A 112 5.20 -13.81 -1.76
N THR A 113 5.34 -13.57 -0.46
CA THR A 113 4.79 -12.37 0.20
C THR A 113 5.29 -11.09 -0.46
N ALA A 114 6.60 -10.98 -0.72
CA ALA A 114 7.18 -9.80 -1.37
C ALA A 114 6.61 -9.56 -2.79
N LEU A 115 6.45 -10.63 -3.59
CA LEU A 115 5.90 -10.54 -4.94
C LEU A 115 4.43 -10.11 -4.91
N ILE A 116 3.60 -10.74 -4.06
CA ILE A 116 2.18 -10.41 -3.96
C ILE A 116 2.02 -8.97 -3.45
N THR A 117 2.69 -8.63 -2.35
CA THR A 117 2.61 -7.28 -1.77
C THR A 117 3.14 -6.24 -2.74
N GLY A 118 4.32 -6.45 -3.34
CA GLY A 118 4.92 -5.49 -4.27
C GLY A 118 4.06 -5.27 -5.53
N THR A 119 3.43 -6.31 -6.08
CA THR A 119 2.54 -6.17 -7.23
C THR A 119 1.22 -5.49 -6.84
N ALA A 120 0.68 -5.80 -5.67
CA ALA A 120 -0.50 -5.11 -5.15
C ALA A 120 -0.21 -3.63 -4.90
N LEU A 121 0.98 -3.30 -4.37
CA LEU A 121 1.43 -1.91 -4.19
C LEU A 121 1.53 -1.16 -5.52
N LEU A 122 2.07 -1.77 -6.56
CA LEU A 122 2.09 -1.16 -7.90
C LEU A 122 0.68 -0.79 -8.38
N LEU A 123 -0.31 -1.66 -8.10
CA LEU A 123 -1.69 -1.43 -8.53
C LEU A 123 -2.38 -0.31 -7.75
N HIS A 124 -2.11 -0.16 -6.44
CA HIS A 124 -2.77 0.88 -5.67
C HIS A 124 -2.01 2.21 -5.65
N ASN A 125 -0.69 2.22 -5.70
CA ASN A 125 0.09 3.46 -5.80
C ASN A 125 -0.21 4.23 -7.11
N PHE A 126 -0.58 3.53 -8.18
CA PHE A 126 -0.93 4.19 -9.44
C PHE A 126 -2.16 5.12 -9.29
N PRO A 127 -3.33 4.70 -8.76
CA PRO A 127 -4.45 5.57 -8.44
C PRO A 127 -4.13 6.67 -7.41
N GLU A 128 -3.29 6.41 -6.43
CA GLU A 128 -2.87 7.41 -5.43
C GLU A 128 -2.10 8.56 -6.07
N GLY A 129 -1.24 8.23 -7.05
CA GLY A 129 -0.57 9.25 -7.85
C GLY A 129 -1.54 10.11 -8.66
N VAL A 130 -2.59 9.51 -9.20
CA VAL A 130 -3.69 10.25 -9.86
C VAL A 130 -4.39 11.17 -8.87
N LEU A 131 -4.76 10.66 -7.69
CA LEU A 131 -5.43 11.43 -6.65
C LEU A 131 -4.60 12.64 -6.22
N THR A 132 -3.32 12.44 -5.92
CA THR A 132 -2.40 13.52 -5.52
C THR A 132 -2.27 14.60 -6.61
N LEU A 133 -2.21 14.19 -7.89
CA LEU A 133 -2.18 15.12 -9.01
C LEU A 133 -3.45 15.99 -9.05
N PHE A 134 -4.64 15.36 -8.94
CA PHE A 134 -5.91 16.09 -9.02
C PHE A 134 -6.13 16.97 -7.80
N ALA A 135 -5.83 16.49 -6.59
CA ALA A 135 -5.89 17.28 -5.37
C ALA A 135 -5.02 18.53 -5.49
N GLY A 136 -3.76 18.39 -5.92
CA GLY A 136 -2.84 19.51 -6.07
C GLY A 136 -3.17 20.45 -7.24
N THR A 137 -3.93 19.96 -8.22
CA THR A 137 -4.40 20.79 -9.33
C THR A 137 -5.63 21.60 -8.93
N ALA A 138 -6.50 21.03 -8.08
CA ALA A 138 -7.69 21.70 -7.57
C ALA A 138 -7.33 22.77 -6.52
N ASP A 139 -6.49 22.41 -5.55
CA ASP A 139 -5.99 23.28 -4.48
C ASP A 139 -4.57 22.83 -4.06
N PRO A 140 -3.58 23.74 -4.12
CA PRO A 140 -2.21 23.44 -3.69
C PRO A 140 -2.08 22.98 -2.24
N ALA A 141 -2.92 23.51 -1.33
CA ALA A 141 -2.90 23.12 0.08
C ALA A 141 -3.48 21.70 0.25
N LEU A 142 -4.57 21.39 -0.46
CA LEU A 142 -5.13 20.04 -0.50
C LEU A 142 -4.13 19.05 -1.09
N GLY A 143 -3.46 19.40 -2.20
CA GLY A 143 -2.43 18.55 -2.81
C GLY A 143 -1.26 18.26 -1.87
N LEU A 144 -0.81 19.24 -1.09
CA LEU A 144 0.25 19.03 -0.10
C LEU A 144 -0.22 18.10 1.02
N ARG A 145 -1.44 18.29 1.55
CA ARG A 145 -2.01 17.41 2.59
C ARG A 145 -2.13 15.97 2.09
N THR A 146 -2.70 15.78 0.90
CA THR A 146 -2.83 14.46 0.26
C THR A 146 -1.46 13.80 0.08
N ALA A 147 -0.47 14.52 -0.45
CA ALA A 147 0.88 14.00 -0.62
C ALA A 147 1.55 13.60 0.71
N LEU A 148 1.34 14.39 1.77
CA LEU A 148 1.87 14.06 3.10
C LEU A 148 1.17 12.84 3.72
N ALA A 149 -0.14 12.75 3.59
CA ALA A 149 -0.92 11.60 4.05
C ALA A 149 -0.45 10.31 3.34
N ILE A 150 -0.33 10.34 2.01
CA ILE A 150 0.17 9.22 1.20
C ILE A 150 1.63 8.90 1.59
N ALA A 151 2.51 9.87 1.71
CA ALA A 151 3.90 9.63 2.11
C ALA A 151 4.01 8.95 3.47
N LEU A 152 3.10 9.23 4.40
CA LEU A 152 3.09 8.65 5.75
C LEU A 152 2.85 7.13 5.71
N HIS A 153 1.91 6.64 4.88
CA HIS A 153 1.65 5.20 4.76
C HIS A 153 2.58 4.50 3.76
N ASN A 154 3.13 5.20 2.79
CA ASN A 154 4.06 4.66 1.81
C ASN A 154 5.38 4.17 2.42
N ILE A 155 5.89 4.83 3.47
CA ILE A 155 7.11 4.36 4.17
C ILE A 155 6.91 2.96 4.76
N PRO A 156 5.85 2.67 5.54
CA PRO A 156 5.48 1.32 5.95
C PRO A 156 5.31 0.31 4.80
N GLU A 157 4.72 0.74 3.71
CA GLU A 157 4.52 -0.10 2.52
C GLU A 157 5.84 -0.47 1.86
N GLY A 158 6.76 0.48 1.76
CA GLY A 158 8.12 0.21 1.33
C GLY A 158 8.83 -0.83 2.19
N LEU A 159 8.62 -0.81 3.52
CA LEU A 159 9.09 -1.86 4.42
C LEU A 159 8.43 -3.21 4.12
N ALA A 160 7.12 -3.22 3.84
CA ALA A 160 6.36 -4.45 3.55
C ALA A 160 6.86 -5.20 2.30
N VAL A 161 7.43 -4.50 1.34
CA VAL A 161 8.06 -5.10 0.16
C VAL A 161 9.54 -5.39 0.38
N ALA A 162 10.27 -4.41 0.89
CA ALA A 162 11.73 -4.48 0.98
C ALA A 162 12.22 -5.56 1.94
N VAL A 163 11.59 -5.70 3.12
CA VAL A 163 12.06 -6.65 4.14
C VAL A 163 11.92 -8.10 3.68
N PRO A 164 10.74 -8.58 3.22
CA PRO A 164 10.62 -9.95 2.75
C PRO A 164 11.44 -10.22 1.49
N PHE A 165 11.57 -9.24 0.58
CA PHE A 165 12.43 -9.39 -0.60
C PHE A 165 13.92 -9.51 -0.23
N ALA A 166 14.39 -8.67 0.71
CA ALA A 166 15.77 -8.72 1.21
C ALA A 166 16.04 -10.03 1.96
N TYR A 167 15.09 -10.50 2.77
CA TYR A 167 15.20 -11.77 3.48
C TYR A 167 15.29 -12.97 2.52
N ALA A 168 14.42 -13.00 1.52
CA ALA A 168 14.38 -14.08 0.53
C ALA A 168 15.63 -14.13 -0.34
N THR A 169 16.14 -12.97 -0.79
CA THR A 169 17.29 -12.86 -1.69
C THR A 169 18.63 -12.73 -0.98
N ASN A 170 18.62 -12.59 0.34
CA ASN A 170 19.80 -12.24 1.15
C ASN A 170 20.50 -10.95 0.65
N SER A 171 19.73 -10.01 0.10
CA SER A 171 20.25 -8.77 -0.48
C SER A 171 19.38 -7.57 -0.11
N ARG A 172 19.90 -6.72 0.75
CA ARG A 172 19.25 -5.47 1.18
C ARG A 172 19.01 -4.51 0.02
N ALA A 173 19.98 -4.43 -0.90
CA ALA A 173 19.87 -3.57 -2.08
C ALA A 173 18.74 -3.99 -3.01
N LYS A 174 18.52 -5.30 -3.21
CA LYS A 174 17.38 -5.81 -4.02
C LYS A 174 16.05 -5.50 -3.35
N GLY A 175 15.96 -5.59 -2.02
CA GLY A 175 14.76 -5.21 -1.28
C GLY A 175 14.45 -3.72 -1.44
N ALA A 176 15.44 -2.84 -1.23
CA ALA A 176 15.27 -1.40 -1.40
C ALA A 176 14.89 -1.03 -2.86
N LEU A 177 15.50 -1.69 -3.84
CA LEU A 177 15.16 -1.48 -5.25
C LEU A 177 13.71 -1.89 -5.55
N ALA A 178 13.25 -3.03 -5.03
CA ALA A 178 11.88 -3.49 -5.23
C ALA A 178 10.85 -2.49 -4.67
N ALA A 179 11.08 -1.96 -3.47
CA ALA A 179 10.25 -0.90 -2.89
C ALA A 179 10.29 0.39 -3.72
N SER A 180 11.46 0.81 -4.19
CA SER A 180 11.60 2.01 -5.03
C SER A 180 10.84 1.88 -6.36
N VAL A 181 10.92 0.70 -7.00
CA VAL A 181 10.16 0.41 -8.23
C VAL A 181 8.65 0.48 -7.97
N SER A 182 8.20 -0.06 -6.82
CA SER A 182 6.78 0.01 -6.42
C SER A 182 6.29 1.46 -6.29
N GLY A 183 7.08 2.34 -5.65
CA GLY A 183 6.74 3.75 -5.47
C GLY A 183 6.71 4.56 -6.77
N LEU A 184 7.42 4.12 -7.83
CA LEU A 184 7.38 4.78 -9.14
C LEU A 184 6.02 4.67 -9.85
N ALA A 185 5.12 3.80 -9.36
CA ALA A 185 3.76 3.71 -9.87
C ALA A 185 2.95 5.00 -9.64
N GLU A 186 3.22 5.75 -8.56
CA GLU A 186 2.55 7.04 -8.31
C GLU A 186 2.86 8.10 -9.37
N PRO A 187 4.12 8.50 -9.59
CA PRO A 187 4.39 9.46 -10.67
C PRO A 187 3.98 8.94 -12.05
N ALA A 188 4.01 7.62 -12.28
CA ALA A 188 3.50 7.03 -13.52
C ALA A 188 1.98 7.23 -13.65
N GLY A 189 1.21 7.00 -12.60
CA GLY A 189 -0.23 7.25 -12.56
C GLY A 189 -0.57 8.73 -12.82
N ALA A 190 0.13 9.64 -12.16
CA ALA A 190 -0.03 11.06 -12.38
C ALA A 190 0.27 11.48 -13.83
N LEU A 191 1.35 10.96 -14.43
CA LEU A 191 1.68 11.25 -15.82
C LEU A 191 0.64 10.70 -16.79
N VAL A 192 0.16 9.48 -16.60
CA VAL A 192 -0.90 8.87 -17.41
C VAL A 192 -2.19 9.69 -17.32
N ALA A 193 -2.58 10.11 -16.11
CA ALA A 193 -3.75 10.96 -15.90
C ALA A 193 -3.61 12.32 -16.60
N LEU A 194 -2.43 12.92 -16.50
CA LEU A 194 -2.18 14.24 -17.09
C LEU A 194 -2.27 14.23 -18.63
N PHE A 195 -1.72 13.19 -19.28
CA PHE A 195 -1.56 13.18 -20.74
C PHE A 195 -2.65 12.41 -21.49
N LEU A 196 -3.24 11.36 -20.89
CA LEU A 196 -4.09 10.44 -21.65
C LEU A 196 -5.58 10.49 -21.24
N PHE A 197 -5.90 10.69 -19.97
CA PHE A 197 -7.26 10.39 -19.49
C PHE A 197 -7.87 11.46 -18.58
N ARG A 198 -7.49 12.72 -18.74
CA ARG A 198 -7.95 13.82 -17.87
C ARG A 198 -9.47 13.91 -17.71
N SER A 199 -10.24 13.57 -18.75
CA SER A 199 -11.70 13.61 -18.74
C SER A 199 -12.37 12.43 -18.01
N LEU A 200 -11.65 11.33 -17.77
CA LEU A 200 -12.20 10.14 -17.10
C LEU A 200 -12.15 10.26 -15.57
N PHE A 201 -11.26 11.09 -15.04
CA PHE A 201 -11.04 11.21 -13.60
C PHE A 201 -12.03 12.20 -12.95
N THR A 202 -13.30 11.80 -12.92
CA THR A 202 -14.32 12.51 -12.14
C THR A 202 -14.16 12.22 -10.64
N PRO A 203 -14.66 13.07 -9.74
CA PRO A 203 -14.62 12.81 -8.30
C PRO A 203 -15.20 11.44 -7.93
N GLY A 204 -16.35 11.06 -8.52
CA GLY A 204 -16.96 9.75 -8.26
C GLY A 204 -16.11 8.57 -8.76
N PHE A 205 -15.41 8.71 -9.88
CA PHE A 205 -14.46 7.69 -10.36
C PHE A 205 -13.27 7.56 -9.41
N LEU A 206 -12.70 8.69 -8.98
CA LEU A 206 -11.57 8.69 -8.04
C LEU A 206 -11.94 8.06 -6.70
N THR A 207 -13.07 8.47 -6.11
CA THR A 207 -13.56 7.88 -4.85
C THR A 207 -13.82 6.39 -5.01
N GLY A 208 -14.47 5.95 -6.10
CA GLY A 208 -14.69 4.53 -6.39
C GLY A 208 -13.40 3.73 -6.51
N THR A 209 -12.39 4.32 -7.15
CA THR A 209 -11.06 3.70 -7.27
C THR A 209 -10.39 3.59 -5.90
N MET A 210 -10.52 4.60 -5.02
CA MET A 210 -9.98 4.54 -3.66
C MET A 210 -10.63 3.44 -2.82
N VAL A 211 -11.95 3.23 -2.95
CA VAL A 211 -12.63 2.10 -2.27
C VAL A 211 -12.13 0.75 -2.78
N LEU A 212 -11.92 0.62 -4.09
CA LEU A 212 -11.34 -0.59 -4.68
C LEU A 212 -9.91 -0.84 -4.16
N VAL A 213 -9.09 0.22 -4.10
CA VAL A 213 -7.74 0.21 -3.51
C VAL A 213 -7.78 -0.21 -2.05
N ALA A 214 -8.70 0.34 -1.25
CA ALA A 214 -8.89 -0.08 0.14
C ALA A 214 -9.17 -1.60 0.24
N GLY A 215 -9.97 -2.15 -0.67
CA GLY A 215 -10.19 -3.59 -0.78
C GLY A 215 -8.91 -4.39 -1.06
N ILE A 216 -8.06 -3.92 -1.98
CA ILE A 216 -6.75 -4.53 -2.26
C ILE A 216 -5.88 -4.51 -0.99
N MET A 217 -5.77 -3.35 -0.32
CA MET A 217 -4.98 -3.17 0.90
C MET A 217 -5.44 -4.08 2.04
N ILE A 218 -6.77 -4.16 2.28
CA ILE A 218 -7.36 -5.04 3.29
C ILE A 218 -6.99 -6.50 3.00
N TRP A 219 -7.13 -6.94 1.74
CA TRP A 219 -6.77 -8.32 1.38
C TRP A 219 -5.29 -8.61 1.61
N VAL A 220 -4.38 -7.72 1.17
CA VAL A 220 -2.93 -7.88 1.39
C VAL A 220 -2.60 -7.93 2.87
N ALA A 221 -3.18 -7.03 3.66
CA ALA A 221 -2.97 -7.01 5.10
C ALA A 221 -3.41 -8.33 5.76
N LEU A 222 -4.63 -8.79 5.46
CA LEU A 222 -5.21 -9.98 6.09
C LEU A 222 -4.64 -11.30 5.55
N ALA A 223 -4.35 -11.39 4.25
CA ALA A 223 -3.95 -12.64 3.60
C ALA A 223 -2.43 -12.82 3.48
N GLN A 224 -1.64 -11.74 3.55
CA GLN A 224 -0.19 -11.81 3.39
C GLN A 224 0.58 -11.30 4.61
N LEU A 225 0.27 -10.08 5.08
CA LEU A 225 1.09 -9.42 6.09
C LEU A 225 0.83 -9.94 7.50
N LEU A 226 -0.42 -9.97 7.95
CA LEU A 226 -0.74 -10.44 9.30
C LEU A 226 -0.43 -11.94 9.52
N PRO A 227 -0.65 -12.86 8.57
CA PRO A 227 -0.17 -14.24 8.72
C PRO A 227 1.35 -14.33 8.85
N THR A 228 2.10 -13.47 8.14
CA THR A 228 3.56 -13.37 8.27
C THR A 228 3.98 -12.77 9.61
N ALA A 229 3.23 -11.78 10.12
CA ALA A 229 3.48 -11.13 11.40
C ALA A 229 3.23 -12.04 12.60
N PHE A 230 2.21 -12.90 12.52
CA PHE A 230 1.73 -13.67 13.68
C PHE A 230 2.25 -15.11 13.72
N VAL A 231 3.35 -15.40 13.02
CA VAL A 231 4.03 -16.69 13.14
C VAL A 231 4.41 -16.96 14.61
N PRO A 232 4.10 -18.14 15.18
CA PRO A 232 4.25 -18.41 16.62
C PRO A 232 5.61 -18.04 17.20
N ALA A 233 6.71 -18.31 16.46
CA ALA A 233 8.08 -18.01 16.90
C ALA A 233 8.39 -16.52 17.06
N HIS A 234 7.68 -15.64 16.33
CA HIS A 234 7.91 -14.20 16.30
C HIS A 234 6.63 -13.38 16.50
N ARG A 235 5.63 -13.96 17.16
CA ARG A 235 4.31 -13.35 17.35
C ARG A 235 4.35 -12.01 18.08
N LEU A 236 5.16 -11.88 19.12
CA LEU A 236 5.26 -10.63 19.89
C LEU A 236 5.79 -9.47 19.05
N PRO A 237 6.92 -9.57 18.32
CA PRO A 237 7.35 -8.54 17.37
C PRO A 237 6.28 -8.17 16.34
N GLY A 238 5.53 -9.15 15.83
CA GLY A 238 4.43 -8.90 14.88
C GLY A 238 3.28 -8.11 15.49
N ILE A 239 2.85 -8.46 16.71
CA ILE A 239 1.79 -7.73 17.43
C ILE A 239 2.23 -6.29 17.74
N VAL A 240 3.45 -6.12 18.26
CA VAL A 240 4.01 -4.79 18.55
C VAL A 240 4.10 -3.95 17.27
N GLY A 241 4.54 -4.56 16.17
CA GLY A 241 4.54 -3.91 14.86
C GLY A 241 3.15 -3.47 14.45
N ALA A 242 2.16 -4.37 14.49
CA ALA A 242 0.78 -4.05 14.11
C ALA A 242 0.18 -2.92 14.95
N ALA A 243 0.36 -2.96 16.26
CA ALA A 243 -0.10 -1.90 17.16
C ALA A 243 0.59 -0.55 16.86
N ALA A 244 1.91 -0.57 16.60
CA ALA A 244 2.66 0.63 16.24
C ALA A 244 2.20 1.20 14.89
N GLY A 245 1.91 0.35 13.90
CA GLY A 245 1.38 0.76 12.60
C GLY A 245 0.00 1.38 12.70
N CYS A 246 -0.91 0.76 13.44
CA CYS A 246 -2.24 1.33 13.71
C CYS A 246 -2.12 2.69 14.40
N LEU A 247 -1.29 2.80 15.42
CA LEU A 247 -1.10 4.06 16.16
C LEU A 247 -0.50 5.15 15.27
N LEU A 248 0.53 4.83 14.48
CA LEU A 248 1.13 5.79 13.55
C LEU A 248 0.07 6.35 12.58
N MET A 249 -0.74 5.48 11.98
CA MET A 249 -1.74 5.92 11.01
C MET A 249 -2.86 6.74 11.66
N LEU A 250 -3.35 6.33 12.83
CA LEU A 250 -4.34 7.11 13.58
C LEU A 250 -3.83 8.51 13.97
N LEU A 251 -2.56 8.61 14.37
CA LEU A 251 -1.93 9.91 14.65
C LEU A 251 -1.77 10.74 13.38
N GLY A 252 -1.43 10.12 12.25
CA GLY A 252 -1.36 10.78 10.95
C GLY A 252 -2.70 11.36 10.51
N ILE A 253 -3.77 10.57 10.58
CA ILE A 253 -5.15 11.03 10.28
C ILE A 253 -5.56 12.18 11.19
N ALA A 254 -5.25 12.10 12.48
CA ALA A 254 -5.58 13.17 13.43
C ALA A 254 -4.77 14.47 13.22
N ALA A 255 -3.54 14.35 12.68
CA ALA A 255 -2.65 15.49 12.45
C ALA A 255 -2.83 16.16 11.07
N LEU A 256 -3.42 15.47 10.10
CA LEU A 256 -3.61 15.93 8.72
C LEU A 256 -5.10 15.92 8.32
N PRO A 257 -5.97 16.64 9.06
CA PRO A 257 -7.41 16.67 8.82
C PRO A 257 -7.79 17.38 7.50
#